data_7cdc60c0d4cb2886e66715936136e7cc
#
_entry.id   7cdc60c0d4cb2886e66715936136e7cc
#
_cell.length_a   1.000
_cell.length_b   1.000
_cell.length_c   1.000
_cell.angle_alpha   90.00
_cell.angle_beta   90.00
_cell.angle_gamma   90.00
#
_symmetry.space_group_name_H-M   'P 1'
#
loop_
_entity.id
_entity.type
_entity.pdbx_description
1 polymer ?
#
loop_
_entity_poly.entity_id
_entity_poly.type
_entity_poly.pdbx_seq_one_letter_code
_entity_poly.pdbx_strand_id
1 'polypeptide(L)'
;MSEVNYPNAVRQIPVHEHGSREWLIERANTLGASELGKALGVSPYGGLLSLVIEKRQARAGNPEVISSDAMQDGQDAEDTVLRMAYRRLQQLAGGAYYSTPQPEMVKGTAIALGAVSATPDALIIDRETMNAVSLIEAKLDRSRNTDWSEVLENGFGHLSGTDLRLNYWWQVQSQLYVSGLSVGYLAVWTVFNFYLIEIEADEAAAEVIAQVGPTVMAWVTDSADRLPAPTDADGLRTIASTVRPASEGPIEVEGAVAEALAAYVSLGKQIDALDEQRDAAKRIILEAHNAGAKLASADGIKSSFIAASERVSLDTKKLETDHPALVADYRKVTQVSASCRVTAPRSKG
;
A
#
# COMPACT_ATOMS: atom_id res chain seq x y z
N MET A 1 -26.54 -11.83 17.46
CA MET A 1 -26.32 -12.36 16.10
C MET A 1 -25.68 -13.71 16.26
N SER A 2 -26.13 -14.72 15.52
CA SER A 2 -25.52 -16.05 15.53
C SER A 2 -24.07 -15.93 15.06
N GLU A 3 -23.15 -16.66 15.69
CA GLU A 3 -21.72 -16.65 15.35
C GLU A 3 -21.52 -17.31 13.97
N VAL A 4 -20.69 -16.71 13.14
CA VAL A 4 -20.34 -17.28 11.82
C VAL A 4 -19.35 -18.41 12.02
N ASN A 5 -19.59 -19.54 11.39
CA ASN A 5 -18.72 -20.70 11.41
C ASN A 5 -17.71 -20.62 10.26
N TYR A 6 -16.43 -20.71 10.60
CA TYR A 6 -15.34 -20.77 9.64
C TYR A 6 -14.78 -22.19 9.53
N PRO A 7 -14.23 -22.60 8.36
CA PRO A 7 -13.55 -23.89 8.22
C PRO A 7 -12.39 -24.08 9.17
N ASN A 8 -11.60 -23.02 9.42
CA ASN A 8 -10.52 -23.04 10.41
C ASN A 8 -11.02 -22.72 11.82
N ALA A 9 -10.33 -23.26 12.82
CA ALA A 9 -10.55 -22.92 14.23
C ALA A 9 -9.93 -21.55 14.54
N VAL A 10 -10.63 -20.49 14.18
CA VAL A 10 -10.18 -19.11 14.36
C VAL A 10 -10.52 -18.56 15.75
N ARG A 11 -9.67 -17.65 16.23
CA ARG A 11 -9.95 -16.82 17.40
C ARG A 11 -10.64 -15.54 16.96
N GLN A 12 -11.76 -15.19 17.55
CA GLN A 12 -12.40 -13.89 17.36
C GLN A 12 -11.55 -12.80 18.01
N ILE A 13 -11.40 -11.68 17.33
CA ILE A 13 -10.71 -10.48 17.83
C ILE A 13 -11.76 -9.49 18.32
N PRO A 14 -11.54 -8.79 19.45
CA PRO A 14 -12.43 -7.74 19.93
C PRO A 14 -12.69 -6.68 18.86
N VAL A 15 -13.96 -6.30 18.72
CA VAL A 15 -14.37 -5.26 17.76
C VAL A 15 -14.16 -3.89 18.40
N HIS A 16 -13.35 -3.08 17.78
CA HIS A 16 -13.16 -1.67 18.11
C HIS A 16 -13.56 -0.80 16.90
N GLU A 17 -13.81 0.47 17.14
CA GLU A 17 -14.05 1.42 16.06
C GLU A 17 -12.82 1.49 15.15
N HIS A 18 -13.03 1.35 13.84
CA HIS A 18 -11.95 1.35 12.85
C HIS A 18 -11.13 2.65 12.93
N GLY A 19 -9.81 2.53 12.98
CA GLY A 19 -8.89 3.66 13.12
C GLY A 19 -8.79 4.24 14.53
N SER A 20 -9.56 3.72 15.53
CA SER A 20 -9.39 4.14 16.91
C SER A 20 -8.05 3.69 17.49
N ARG A 21 -7.64 4.33 18.60
CA ARG A 21 -6.41 3.96 19.30
C ARG A 21 -6.44 2.51 19.78
N GLU A 22 -7.56 2.07 20.32
CA GLU A 22 -7.80 0.72 20.81
C GLU A 22 -7.71 -0.30 19.66
N TRP A 23 -8.28 0.02 18.52
CA TRP A 23 -8.19 -0.80 17.30
C TRP A 23 -6.74 -0.97 16.83
N LEU A 24 -5.95 0.11 16.81
CA LEU A 24 -4.54 0.08 16.42
C LEU A 24 -3.70 -0.77 17.41
N ILE A 25 -3.96 -0.66 18.71
CA ILE A 25 -3.28 -1.44 19.74
C ILE A 25 -3.60 -2.93 19.61
N GLU A 26 -4.88 -3.29 19.44
CA GLU A 26 -5.29 -4.69 19.27
C GLU A 26 -4.67 -5.29 18.00
N ARG A 27 -4.70 -4.53 16.92
CA ARG A 27 -4.14 -4.93 15.64
C ARG A 27 -2.61 -5.12 15.65
N ALA A 28 -1.91 -4.50 16.61
CA ALA A 28 -0.48 -4.66 16.77
C ALA A 28 -0.06 -6.02 17.36
N ASN A 29 -1.02 -6.85 17.81
CA ASN A 29 -0.76 -8.16 18.39
C ASN A 29 -0.65 -9.29 17.35
N THR A 30 -0.97 -9.02 16.08
CA THR A 30 -0.91 -9.97 14.96
C THR A 30 -0.46 -9.26 13.69
N LEU A 31 -0.05 -10.02 12.67
CA LEU A 31 0.12 -9.50 11.31
C LEU A 31 -1.25 -9.46 10.62
N GLY A 32 -1.79 -8.28 10.36
CA GLY A 32 -3.05 -8.12 9.64
C GLY A 32 -2.93 -8.46 8.15
N ALA A 33 -4.00 -9.01 7.57
CA ALA A 33 -4.04 -9.37 6.15
C ALA A 33 -3.63 -8.21 5.22
N SER A 34 -4.10 -6.98 5.49
CA SER A 34 -3.74 -5.79 4.71
C SER A 34 -2.30 -5.32 4.90
N GLU A 35 -1.57 -5.87 5.87
CA GLU A 35 -0.17 -5.54 6.17
C GLU A 35 0.81 -6.55 5.56
N LEU A 36 0.31 -7.70 5.09
CA LEU A 36 1.14 -8.76 4.54
C LEU A 36 1.99 -8.28 3.36
N GLY A 37 1.43 -7.44 2.49
CA GLY A 37 2.18 -6.85 1.37
C GLY A 37 3.38 -6.00 1.83
N LYS A 38 3.28 -5.26 2.94
CA LYS A 38 4.42 -4.55 3.57
C LYS A 38 5.48 -5.54 4.04
N ALA A 39 5.07 -6.64 4.68
CA ALA A 39 5.96 -7.68 5.17
C ALA A 39 6.73 -8.39 4.04
N LEU A 40 6.09 -8.56 2.88
CA LEU A 40 6.65 -9.21 1.69
C LEU A 40 7.39 -8.24 0.75
N GLY A 41 7.37 -6.93 1.01
CA GLY A 41 8.01 -5.93 0.16
C GLY A 41 7.30 -5.67 -1.17
N VAL A 42 6.03 -6.06 -1.31
CA VAL A 42 5.21 -5.84 -2.51
C VAL A 42 4.21 -4.70 -2.37
N SER A 43 4.09 -4.12 -1.18
CA SER A 43 3.17 -3.02 -0.93
C SER A 43 3.73 -1.68 -1.43
N PRO A 44 2.94 -0.86 -2.14
CA PRO A 44 3.32 0.51 -2.46
C PRO A 44 3.24 1.47 -1.24
N TYR A 45 2.76 1.00 -0.09
CA TYR A 45 2.47 1.82 1.10
C TYR A 45 3.48 1.64 2.24
N GLY A 46 4.66 1.12 1.97
CA GLY A 46 5.72 0.91 2.93
C GLY A 46 6.18 -0.55 3.02
N GLY A 47 7.19 -0.82 3.85
CA GLY A 47 7.84 -2.11 3.97
C GLY A 47 7.87 -2.69 5.38
N LEU A 48 8.62 -3.79 5.53
CA LEU A 48 8.71 -4.55 6.77
C LEU A 48 9.19 -3.71 7.96
N LEU A 49 10.19 -2.85 7.75
CA LEU A 49 10.75 -2.07 8.84
C LEU A 49 9.76 -1.06 9.41
N SER A 50 9.08 -0.28 8.54
CA SER A 50 8.05 0.67 8.97
C SER A 50 6.92 -0.05 9.69
N LEU A 51 6.47 -1.20 9.18
CA LEU A 51 5.45 -2.03 9.81
C LEU A 51 5.84 -2.48 11.22
N VAL A 52 7.08 -2.96 11.42
CA VAL A 52 7.56 -3.39 12.74
C VAL A 52 7.59 -2.22 13.73
N ILE A 53 8.05 -1.05 13.29
CA ILE A 53 8.10 0.15 14.14
C ILE A 53 6.68 0.63 14.49
N GLU A 54 5.78 0.72 13.52
CA GLU A 54 4.37 1.07 13.73
C GLU A 54 3.72 0.16 14.80
N LYS A 55 3.92 -1.16 14.67
CA LYS A 55 3.37 -2.14 15.63
C LYS A 55 3.99 -2.03 17.01
N ARG A 56 5.31 -1.81 17.12
CA ARG A 56 5.98 -1.59 18.41
C ARG A 56 5.45 -0.35 19.12
N GLN A 57 5.29 0.76 18.41
CA GLN A 57 4.73 1.99 18.95
C GLN A 57 3.29 1.78 19.43
N ALA A 58 2.47 1.08 18.66
CA ALA A 58 1.10 0.78 19.03
C ALA A 58 1.05 -0.12 20.27
N ARG A 59 1.88 -1.17 20.38
CA ARG A 59 1.99 -2.03 21.57
C ARG A 59 2.47 -1.27 22.81
N ALA A 60 3.32 -0.28 22.63
CA ALA A 60 3.75 0.62 23.71
C ALA A 60 2.66 1.64 24.12
N GLY A 61 1.47 1.56 23.51
CA GLY A 61 0.35 2.45 23.79
C GLY A 61 0.41 3.80 23.08
N ASN A 62 1.29 3.97 22.09
CA ASN A 62 1.47 5.18 21.33
C ASN A 62 1.27 4.96 19.82
N PRO A 63 0.11 4.45 19.36
CA PRO A 63 -0.13 4.28 17.93
C PRO A 63 -0.17 5.62 17.22
N GLU A 64 0.40 5.69 16.03
CA GLU A 64 0.22 6.81 15.12
C GLU A 64 -1.12 6.65 14.40
N VAL A 65 -2.02 7.59 14.60
CA VAL A 65 -3.31 7.62 13.89
C VAL A 65 -3.11 8.39 12.58
N ILE A 66 -3.03 7.66 11.49
CA ILE A 66 -2.91 8.24 10.15
C ILE A 66 -4.29 8.19 9.50
N SER A 67 -4.78 9.33 9.04
CA SER A 67 -5.97 9.43 8.20
C SER A 67 -5.63 10.25 6.97
N SER A 68 -6.15 9.85 5.83
CA SER A 68 -6.05 10.59 4.57
C SER A 68 -7.41 10.63 3.88
N ASP A 69 -7.61 11.63 3.03
CA ASP A 69 -8.84 11.75 2.24
C ASP A 69 -9.09 10.47 1.41
N ALA A 70 -8.02 9.85 0.90
CA ALA A 70 -8.14 8.60 0.15
C ALA A 70 -8.61 7.41 1.01
N MET A 71 -8.22 7.35 2.29
CA MET A 71 -8.70 6.32 3.22
C MET A 71 -10.17 6.57 3.58
N GLN A 72 -10.56 7.83 3.82
CA GLN A 72 -11.95 8.19 4.09
C GLN A 72 -12.84 7.88 2.88
N ASP A 73 -12.43 8.28 1.67
CA ASP A 73 -13.14 7.98 0.44
C ASP A 73 -13.32 6.46 0.23
N GLY A 74 -12.32 5.66 0.60
CA GLY A 74 -12.38 4.19 0.55
C GLY A 74 -13.45 3.65 1.49
N GLN A 75 -13.48 4.12 2.73
CA GLN A 75 -14.48 3.74 3.74
C GLN A 75 -15.89 4.14 3.31
N ASP A 76 -16.07 5.36 2.80
CA ASP A 76 -17.38 5.86 2.34
C ASP A 76 -17.89 5.07 1.12
N ALA A 77 -16.99 4.54 0.30
CA ALA A 77 -17.34 3.75 -0.88
C ALA A 77 -17.63 2.27 -0.58
N GLU A 78 -17.11 1.72 0.53
CA GLU A 78 -17.12 0.28 0.87
C GLU A 78 -18.51 -0.35 0.72
N ASP A 79 -19.52 0.20 1.37
CA ASP A 79 -20.90 -0.31 1.28
C ASP A 79 -21.44 -0.34 -0.15
N THR A 80 -21.05 0.62 -0.98
CA THR A 80 -21.46 0.68 -2.38
C THR A 80 -20.78 -0.40 -3.19
N VAL A 81 -19.46 -0.58 -3.00
CA VAL A 81 -18.67 -1.63 -3.65
C VAL A 81 -19.22 -3.02 -3.28
N LEU A 82 -19.51 -3.25 -2.00
CA LEU A 82 -20.08 -4.51 -1.52
C LEU A 82 -21.44 -4.80 -2.13
N ARG A 83 -22.34 -3.81 -2.21
CA ARG A 83 -23.63 -3.98 -2.89
C ARG A 83 -23.49 -4.29 -4.39
N MET A 84 -22.52 -3.68 -5.05
CA MET A 84 -22.22 -3.98 -6.46
C MET A 84 -21.69 -5.41 -6.61
N ALA A 85 -20.76 -5.82 -5.74
CA ALA A 85 -20.21 -7.17 -5.71
C ALA A 85 -21.30 -8.22 -5.49
N TYR A 86 -22.14 -8.04 -4.47
CA TYR A 86 -23.23 -8.97 -4.16
C TYR A 86 -24.22 -9.11 -5.31
N ARG A 87 -24.63 -7.99 -5.93
CA ARG A 87 -25.49 -8.01 -7.12
C ARG A 87 -24.84 -8.76 -8.29
N ARG A 88 -23.53 -8.58 -8.47
CA ARG A 88 -22.78 -9.25 -9.53
C ARG A 88 -22.71 -10.75 -9.28
N LEU A 89 -22.43 -11.16 -8.05
CA LEU A 89 -22.44 -12.58 -7.65
C LEU A 89 -23.79 -13.24 -7.91
N GLN A 90 -24.91 -12.55 -7.61
CA GLN A 90 -26.25 -13.06 -7.89
C GLN A 90 -26.55 -13.25 -9.38
N GLN A 91 -25.80 -12.57 -10.26
CA GLN A 91 -25.94 -12.70 -11.72
C GLN A 91 -25.04 -13.77 -12.34
N LEU A 92 -23.98 -14.17 -11.64
CA LEU A 92 -23.06 -15.20 -12.10
C LEU A 92 -23.66 -16.56 -11.83
N ALA A 93 -24.14 -17.26 -12.88
CA ALA A 93 -24.61 -18.63 -12.73
C ALA A 93 -23.42 -19.57 -12.52
N GLY A 94 -23.33 -20.27 -11.38
CA GLY A 94 -22.44 -21.40 -11.17
C GLY A 94 -21.16 -21.17 -10.36
N GLY A 95 -21.01 -20.09 -9.61
CA GLY A 95 -19.88 -19.91 -8.68
C GLY A 95 -20.12 -20.52 -7.28
N ALA A 96 -19.13 -20.40 -6.37
CA ALA A 96 -19.22 -20.84 -4.97
C ALA A 96 -20.47 -20.29 -4.25
N TYR A 97 -20.94 -19.11 -4.68
CA TYR A 97 -22.20 -18.51 -4.24
C TYR A 97 -23.41 -19.43 -4.46
N TYR A 98 -23.46 -20.17 -5.58
CA TYR A 98 -24.58 -21.04 -5.93
C TYR A 98 -24.51 -22.46 -5.35
N SER A 99 -23.36 -22.84 -4.78
CA SER A 99 -23.23 -24.09 -4.04
C SER A 99 -23.96 -24.05 -2.69
N THR A 100 -24.38 -22.86 -2.28
CA THR A 100 -25.02 -22.59 -0.99
C THR A 100 -26.52 -22.47 -1.19
N PRO A 101 -27.33 -23.27 -0.48
CA PRO A 101 -28.78 -23.26 -0.65
C PRO A 101 -29.45 -21.93 -0.30
N GLN A 102 -28.94 -21.23 0.70
CA GLN A 102 -29.47 -19.95 1.18
C GLN A 102 -28.36 -18.92 1.39
N PRO A 103 -27.75 -18.39 0.31
CA PRO A 103 -26.65 -17.46 0.43
C PRO A 103 -27.09 -16.10 0.98
N GLU A 104 -26.36 -15.58 1.95
CA GLU A 104 -26.54 -14.26 2.53
C GLU A 104 -25.20 -13.54 2.66
N MET A 105 -25.14 -12.26 2.32
CA MET A 105 -23.96 -11.44 2.57
C MET A 105 -24.08 -10.79 3.94
N VAL A 106 -23.09 -11.02 4.78
CA VAL A 106 -22.99 -10.41 6.11
C VAL A 106 -21.67 -9.64 6.23
N LYS A 107 -21.62 -8.69 7.15
CA LYS A 107 -20.36 -7.97 7.45
C LYS A 107 -19.34 -8.94 8.00
N GLY A 108 -18.09 -8.79 7.56
CA GLY A 108 -16.97 -9.57 8.07
C GLY A 108 -16.66 -9.23 9.54
N THR A 109 -16.08 -10.18 10.22
CA THR A 109 -15.60 -10.02 11.61
C THR A 109 -14.10 -10.21 11.68
N ALA A 110 -13.46 -9.58 12.65
CA ALA A 110 -12.04 -9.71 12.86
C ALA A 110 -11.72 -11.08 13.50
N ILE A 111 -10.91 -11.87 12.80
CA ILE A 111 -10.50 -13.22 13.18
C ILE A 111 -8.98 -13.39 13.12
N ALA A 112 -8.44 -14.33 13.87
CA ALA A 112 -7.01 -14.67 13.83
C ALA A 112 -6.78 -16.18 13.84
N LEU A 113 -5.73 -16.57 13.11
CA LEU A 113 -5.13 -17.90 13.13
C LEU A 113 -3.64 -17.77 13.48
N GLY A 114 -3.26 -18.16 14.69
CA GLY A 114 -1.88 -17.97 15.16
C GLY A 114 -1.47 -16.49 15.21
N ALA A 115 -0.40 -16.18 14.49
CA ALA A 115 0.19 -14.84 14.43
C ALA A 115 -0.42 -13.92 13.32
N VAL A 116 -1.38 -14.43 12.56
CA VAL A 116 -2.00 -13.70 11.43
C VAL A 116 -3.45 -13.39 11.73
N SER A 117 -3.92 -12.20 11.35
CA SER A 117 -5.31 -11.80 11.50
C SER A 117 -5.90 -11.30 10.19
N ALA A 118 -7.22 -11.40 10.09
CA ALA A 118 -7.99 -10.96 8.94
C ALA A 118 -9.29 -10.31 9.39
N THR A 119 -9.72 -9.32 8.63
CA THR A 119 -11.05 -8.72 8.73
C THR A 119 -11.56 -8.54 7.30
N PRO A 120 -12.21 -9.55 6.71
CA PRO A 120 -12.87 -9.37 5.41
C PRO A 120 -13.93 -8.27 5.50
N ASP A 121 -14.14 -7.51 4.43
CA ASP A 121 -15.18 -6.49 4.43
C ASP A 121 -16.59 -7.12 4.47
N ALA A 122 -16.77 -8.26 3.77
CA ALA A 122 -17.98 -9.06 3.88
C ALA A 122 -17.70 -10.57 3.75
N LEU A 123 -18.66 -11.36 4.19
CA LEU A 123 -18.72 -12.80 4.02
C LEU A 123 -19.99 -13.18 3.26
N ILE A 124 -19.90 -14.20 2.43
CA ILE A 124 -21.06 -14.95 1.97
C ILE A 124 -21.20 -16.15 2.89
N ILE A 125 -22.32 -16.26 3.54
CA ILE A 125 -22.65 -17.35 4.44
C ILE A 125 -23.84 -18.16 3.93
N ASP A 126 -23.94 -19.39 4.36
CA ASP A 126 -25.19 -20.13 4.31
C ASP A 126 -26.06 -19.73 5.52
N ARG A 127 -27.21 -19.16 5.26
CA ARG A 127 -28.09 -18.59 6.29
C ARG A 127 -28.64 -19.64 7.27
N GLU A 128 -28.81 -20.88 6.81
CA GLU A 128 -29.36 -21.96 7.65
C GLU A 128 -28.31 -22.52 8.61
N THR A 129 -27.10 -22.71 8.09
CA THR A 129 -25.99 -23.32 8.85
C THR A 129 -25.06 -22.31 9.51
N MET A 130 -25.13 -21.03 9.08
CA MET A 130 -24.20 -19.96 9.45
C MET A 130 -22.76 -20.24 9.02
N ASN A 131 -22.54 -21.17 8.11
CA ASN A 131 -21.21 -21.47 7.59
C ASN A 131 -20.76 -20.41 6.60
N ALA A 132 -19.55 -19.89 6.78
CA ALA A 132 -18.90 -19.06 5.79
C ALA A 132 -18.57 -19.89 4.54
N VAL A 133 -18.86 -19.35 3.36
CA VAL A 133 -18.67 -20.01 2.06
C VAL A 133 -17.60 -19.29 1.25
N SER A 134 -17.61 -17.98 1.28
CA SER A 134 -16.60 -17.14 0.64
C SER A 134 -16.50 -15.79 1.32
N LEU A 135 -15.49 -15.01 0.96
CA LEU A 135 -15.30 -13.65 1.45
C LEU A 135 -15.26 -12.64 0.30
N ILE A 136 -15.49 -11.38 0.64
CA ILE A 136 -15.37 -10.25 -0.28
C ILE A 136 -14.46 -9.21 0.37
N GLU A 137 -13.47 -8.78 -0.40
CA GLU A 137 -12.64 -7.61 -0.10
C GLU A 137 -12.99 -6.49 -1.10
N ALA A 138 -13.38 -5.33 -0.58
CA ALA A 138 -13.82 -4.18 -1.36
C ALA A 138 -12.70 -3.14 -1.50
N LYS A 139 -12.49 -2.63 -2.70
CA LYS A 139 -11.46 -1.61 -2.96
C LYS A 139 -12.01 -0.50 -3.87
N LEU A 140 -11.67 0.74 -3.51
CA LEU A 140 -11.82 1.90 -4.38
C LEU A 140 -10.43 2.23 -4.96
N ASP A 141 -10.26 2.05 -6.26
CA ASP A 141 -9.03 2.43 -6.96
C ASP A 141 -9.28 3.65 -7.85
N ARG A 142 -8.75 4.80 -7.43
CA ARG A 142 -8.82 6.06 -8.19
C ARG A 142 -7.62 6.29 -9.08
N SER A 143 -6.68 5.34 -9.15
CA SER A 143 -5.53 5.46 -10.05
C SER A 143 -6.02 5.39 -11.50
N ARG A 144 -5.37 6.17 -12.35
CA ARG A 144 -5.63 6.12 -13.80
C ARG A 144 -4.72 5.14 -14.53
N ASN A 145 -3.75 4.60 -13.82
CA ASN A 145 -2.65 3.84 -14.41
C ASN A 145 -2.73 2.34 -14.09
N THR A 146 -3.65 1.91 -13.21
CA THR A 146 -3.82 0.49 -12.90
C THR A 146 -4.80 -0.13 -13.88
N ASP A 147 -4.31 -1.07 -14.67
CA ASP A 147 -5.15 -1.87 -15.58
C ASP A 147 -5.59 -3.16 -14.88
N TRP A 148 -6.82 -3.15 -14.41
CA TRP A 148 -7.46 -4.32 -13.78
C TRP A 148 -7.96 -5.36 -14.77
N SER A 149 -8.13 -5.00 -16.05
CA SER A 149 -8.52 -5.95 -17.09
C SER A 149 -7.42 -6.97 -17.37
N GLU A 150 -6.16 -6.55 -17.25
CA GLU A 150 -4.99 -7.41 -17.40
C GLU A 150 -5.01 -8.60 -16.39
N VAL A 151 -5.46 -8.35 -15.15
CA VAL A 151 -5.59 -9.39 -14.13
C VAL A 151 -6.71 -10.38 -14.46
N LEU A 152 -7.81 -9.92 -15.05
CA LEU A 152 -8.89 -10.81 -15.50
C LEU A 152 -8.46 -11.71 -16.66
N GLU A 153 -7.55 -11.22 -17.51
CA GLU A 153 -7.05 -11.98 -18.68
C GLU A 153 -5.91 -12.93 -18.31
N ASN A 154 -4.98 -12.50 -17.45
CA ASN A 154 -3.70 -13.16 -17.22
C ASN A 154 -3.51 -13.67 -15.78
N GLY A 155 -4.45 -13.40 -14.88
CA GLY A 155 -4.31 -13.68 -13.44
C GLY A 155 -3.28 -12.77 -12.77
N PHE A 156 -2.83 -13.12 -11.57
CA PHE A 156 -1.88 -12.34 -10.78
C PHE A 156 -0.42 -12.78 -10.96
N GLY A 157 -0.18 -13.96 -11.54
CA GLY A 157 1.14 -14.61 -11.57
C GLY A 157 2.22 -13.87 -12.39
N HIS A 158 1.83 -12.93 -13.26
CA HIS A 158 2.78 -12.11 -14.03
C HIS A 158 3.21 -10.82 -13.30
N LEU A 159 2.53 -10.48 -12.20
CA LEU A 159 2.82 -9.26 -11.44
C LEU A 159 4.06 -9.45 -10.55
N SER A 160 4.84 -8.40 -10.40
CA SER A 160 6.07 -8.43 -9.59
C SER A 160 6.38 -7.06 -9.00
N GLY A 161 7.29 -7.04 -8.01
CA GLY A 161 7.70 -5.81 -7.35
C GLY A 161 6.57 -5.17 -6.53
N THR A 162 6.59 -3.85 -6.40
CA THR A 162 5.59 -3.08 -5.67
C THR A 162 4.39 -2.77 -6.57
N ASP A 163 3.48 -3.73 -6.72
CA ASP A 163 2.25 -3.59 -7.50
C ASP A 163 1.03 -3.59 -6.58
N LEU A 164 0.14 -2.60 -6.75
CA LEU A 164 -1.08 -2.47 -5.95
C LEU A 164 -1.98 -3.71 -6.06
N ARG A 165 -2.08 -4.28 -7.26
CA ARG A 165 -2.89 -5.46 -7.54
C ARG A 165 -2.34 -6.69 -6.81
N LEU A 166 -1.02 -6.86 -6.81
CA LEU A 166 -0.32 -7.93 -6.08
C LEU A 166 -0.47 -7.76 -4.56
N ASN A 167 -0.40 -6.53 -4.05
CA ASN A 167 -0.65 -6.24 -2.64
C ASN A 167 -2.06 -6.66 -2.21
N TYR A 168 -3.09 -6.41 -3.02
CA TYR A 168 -4.46 -6.83 -2.72
C TYR A 168 -4.67 -8.34 -2.88
N TRP A 169 -4.00 -8.97 -3.84
CA TRP A 169 -4.02 -10.44 -3.96
C TRP A 169 -3.49 -11.09 -2.67
N TRP A 170 -2.35 -10.64 -2.15
CA TRP A 170 -1.79 -11.14 -0.90
C TRP A 170 -2.70 -10.86 0.30
N GLN A 171 -3.42 -9.75 0.30
CA GLN A 171 -4.42 -9.46 1.33
C GLN A 171 -5.53 -10.51 1.32
N VAL A 172 -6.10 -10.82 0.15
CA VAL A 172 -7.15 -11.84 0.01
C VAL A 172 -6.60 -13.22 0.35
N GLN A 173 -5.41 -13.61 -0.12
CA GLN A 173 -4.78 -14.88 0.26
C GLN A 173 -4.60 -15.01 1.78
N SER A 174 -4.22 -13.94 2.46
CA SER A 174 -4.11 -13.93 3.92
C SER A 174 -5.47 -14.11 4.62
N GLN A 175 -6.53 -13.53 4.08
CA GLN A 175 -7.88 -13.72 4.58
C GLN A 175 -8.37 -15.16 4.37
N LEU A 176 -8.08 -15.76 3.22
CA LEU A 176 -8.39 -17.16 2.91
C LEU A 176 -7.61 -18.11 3.83
N TYR A 177 -6.30 -17.85 4.02
CA TYR A 177 -5.47 -18.61 4.95
C TYR A 177 -6.02 -18.59 6.38
N VAL A 178 -6.40 -17.41 6.91
CA VAL A 178 -6.93 -17.31 8.27
C VAL A 178 -8.28 -17.98 8.39
N SER A 179 -9.20 -17.71 7.47
CA SER A 179 -10.57 -18.25 7.53
C SER A 179 -10.68 -19.73 7.18
N GLY A 180 -9.76 -20.26 6.37
CA GLY A 180 -9.83 -21.62 5.80
C GLY A 180 -10.79 -21.73 4.61
N LEU A 181 -11.26 -20.61 4.08
CA LEU A 181 -12.10 -20.57 2.89
C LEU A 181 -11.30 -20.88 1.65
N SER A 182 -11.92 -21.57 0.69
CA SER A 182 -11.25 -21.94 -0.57
C SER A 182 -11.34 -20.86 -1.64
N VAL A 183 -12.23 -19.89 -1.50
CA VAL A 183 -12.45 -18.84 -2.50
C VAL A 183 -12.81 -17.50 -1.84
N GLY A 184 -12.28 -16.43 -2.41
CA GLY A 184 -12.63 -15.05 -2.07
C GLY A 184 -12.82 -14.22 -3.32
N TYR A 185 -13.42 -13.06 -3.17
CA TYR A 185 -13.66 -12.11 -4.24
C TYR A 185 -13.02 -10.77 -3.93
N LEU A 186 -12.20 -10.29 -4.85
CA LEU A 186 -11.70 -8.91 -4.83
C LEU A 186 -12.63 -8.05 -5.69
N ALA A 187 -13.36 -7.16 -5.04
CA ALA A 187 -14.28 -6.23 -5.69
C ALA A 187 -13.62 -4.86 -5.82
N VAL A 188 -13.31 -4.42 -7.03
CA VAL A 188 -12.61 -3.17 -7.27
C VAL A 188 -13.49 -2.21 -8.06
N TRP A 189 -13.78 -1.07 -7.46
CA TRP A 189 -14.45 0.03 -8.13
C TRP A 189 -13.41 1.07 -8.55
N THR A 190 -13.25 1.24 -9.86
CA THR A 190 -12.41 2.30 -10.45
C THR A 190 -13.25 3.49 -10.85
N VAL A 191 -12.61 4.56 -11.35
CA VAL A 191 -13.33 5.74 -11.87
C VAL A 191 -14.34 5.38 -12.96
N PHE A 192 -14.06 4.34 -13.77
CA PHE A 192 -14.87 4.02 -14.95
C PHE A 192 -15.52 2.65 -14.90
N ASN A 193 -14.96 1.70 -14.15
CA ASN A 193 -15.34 0.30 -14.21
C ASN A 193 -15.48 -0.31 -12.82
N PHE A 194 -16.22 -1.42 -12.78
CA PHE A 194 -16.29 -2.30 -11.63
C PHE A 194 -15.80 -3.69 -12.02
N TYR A 195 -14.83 -4.19 -11.26
CA TYR A 195 -14.24 -5.51 -11.43
C TYR A 195 -14.61 -6.38 -10.22
N LEU A 196 -15.02 -7.61 -10.49
CA LEU A 196 -15.18 -8.65 -9.48
C LEU A 196 -14.28 -9.81 -9.88
N ILE A 197 -13.21 -10.02 -9.13
CA ILE A 197 -12.14 -10.96 -9.44
C ILE A 197 -12.24 -12.09 -8.42
N GLU A 198 -12.46 -13.30 -8.90
CA GLU A 198 -12.43 -14.50 -8.08
C GLU A 198 -10.98 -14.89 -7.80
N ILE A 199 -10.68 -15.21 -6.55
CA ILE A 199 -9.35 -15.59 -6.07
C ILE A 199 -9.50 -16.90 -5.29
N GLU A 200 -8.93 -17.96 -5.82
CA GLU A 200 -8.85 -19.25 -5.14
C GLU A 200 -7.72 -19.23 -4.11
N ALA A 201 -7.86 -20.00 -3.04
CA ALA A 201 -6.82 -20.19 -2.06
C ALA A 201 -5.62 -20.90 -2.69
N ASP A 202 -4.43 -20.30 -2.51
CA ASP A 202 -3.16 -20.79 -3.05
C ASP A 202 -2.33 -21.43 -1.93
N GLU A 203 -1.97 -22.72 -2.10
CA GLU A 203 -1.21 -23.47 -1.09
C GLU A 203 0.19 -22.88 -0.85
N ALA A 204 0.87 -22.44 -1.92
CA ALA A 204 2.19 -21.83 -1.78
C ALA A 204 2.12 -20.49 -1.05
N ALA A 205 1.08 -19.69 -1.32
CA ALA A 205 0.82 -18.46 -0.57
C ALA A 205 0.52 -18.77 0.91
N ALA A 206 -0.25 -19.81 1.20
CA ALA A 206 -0.54 -20.22 2.58
C ALA A 206 0.73 -20.62 3.34
N GLU A 207 1.66 -21.34 2.72
CA GLU A 207 2.96 -21.68 3.30
C GLU A 207 3.81 -20.44 3.61
N VAL A 208 3.85 -19.46 2.70
CA VAL A 208 4.53 -18.17 2.91
C VAL A 208 3.90 -17.42 4.08
N ILE A 209 2.58 -17.32 4.13
CA ILE A 209 1.85 -16.60 5.19
C ILE A 209 2.11 -17.25 6.56
N ALA A 210 2.10 -18.59 6.63
CA ALA A 210 2.37 -19.34 7.85
C ALA A 210 3.77 -19.07 8.43
N GLN A 211 4.76 -18.78 7.57
CA GLN A 211 6.13 -18.45 7.97
C GLN A 211 6.32 -16.96 8.28
N VAL A 212 5.74 -16.09 7.47
CA VAL A 212 5.92 -14.63 7.57
C VAL A 212 5.24 -14.08 8.83
N GLY A 213 4.04 -14.54 9.17
CA GLY A 213 3.31 -14.07 10.33
C GLY A 213 4.14 -14.17 11.65
N PRO A 214 4.59 -15.37 12.05
CA PRO A 214 5.44 -15.53 13.24
C PRO A 214 6.76 -14.75 13.12
N THR A 215 7.38 -14.70 11.95
CA THR A 215 8.64 -13.98 11.72
C THR A 215 8.49 -12.48 11.98
N VAL A 216 7.45 -11.84 11.43
CA VAL A 216 7.16 -10.42 11.67
C VAL A 216 6.87 -10.18 13.15
N MET A 217 6.06 -11.04 13.77
CA MET A 217 5.71 -10.89 15.18
C MET A 217 6.90 -11.12 16.11
N ALA A 218 7.87 -11.95 15.72
CA ALA A 218 9.15 -12.07 16.44
C ALA A 218 9.93 -10.76 16.43
N TRP A 219 9.99 -10.06 15.30
CA TRP A 219 10.56 -8.71 15.25
C TRP A 219 9.78 -7.72 16.11
N VAL A 220 8.46 -7.74 16.08
CA VAL A 220 7.61 -6.82 16.86
C VAL A 220 7.81 -7.01 18.36
N THR A 221 8.04 -8.25 18.81
CA THR A 221 8.17 -8.60 20.23
C THR A 221 9.61 -8.78 20.71
N ASP A 222 10.61 -8.50 19.87
CA ASP A 222 12.03 -8.66 20.22
C ASP A 222 12.43 -7.75 21.38
N SER A 223 12.74 -8.36 22.53
CA SER A 223 13.17 -7.67 23.75
C SER A 223 14.55 -7.01 23.64
N ALA A 224 15.36 -7.42 22.65
CA ALA A 224 16.65 -6.80 22.36
C ALA A 224 16.51 -5.57 21.45
N ASP A 225 15.29 -5.21 21.11
CA ASP A 225 14.93 -4.03 20.29
C ASP A 225 15.60 -3.97 18.90
N ARG A 226 15.99 -5.15 18.39
CA ARG A 226 16.57 -5.26 17.06
C ARG A 226 15.52 -5.00 16.00
N LEU A 227 15.91 -4.41 14.90
CA LEU A 227 15.04 -4.09 13.77
C LEU A 227 15.45 -4.88 12.52
N PRO A 228 14.50 -5.24 11.65
CA PRO A 228 14.83 -5.80 10.34
C PRO A 228 15.58 -4.76 9.50
N ALA A 229 16.42 -5.23 8.59
CA ALA A 229 17.07 -4.35 7.63
C ALA A 229 16.01 -3.66 6.73
N PRO A 230 16.21 -2.38 6.37
CA PRO A 230 15.32 -1.70 5.45
C PRO A 230 15.45 -2.30 4.05
N THR A 231 14.35 -2.61 3.43
CA THR A 231 14.29 -3.17 2.07
C THR A 231 13.71 -2.19 1.06
N ASP A 232 13.23 -1.05 1.52
CA ASP A 232 12.57 -0.03 0.72
C ASP A 232 12.94 1.39 1.16
N ALA A 233 12.56 2.37 0.33
CA ALA A 233 12.85 3.78 0.59
C ALA A 233 12.15 4.33 1.84
N ASP A 234 11.01 3.77 2.22
CA ASP A 234 10.25 4.19 3.38
C ASP A 234 10.91 3.71 4.67
N GLY A 235 11.37 2.47 4.71
CA GLY A 235 12.20 1.94 5.79
C GLY A 235 13.50 2.74 5.96
N LEU A 236 14.14 3.15 4.87
CA LEU A 236 15.32 4.03 4.92
C LEU A 236 15.00 5.40 5.52
N ARG A 237 13.86 6.02 5.17
CA ARG A 237 13.40 7.28 5.78
C ARG A 237 13.13 7.11 7.27
N THR A 238 12.51 6.00 7.65
CA THR A 238 12.19 5.69 9.04
C THR A 238 13.47 5.56 9.89
N ILE A 239 14.49 4.84 9.39
CA ILE A 239 15.80 4.81 10.06
C ILE A 239 16.39 6.23 10.17
N ALA A 240 16.39 6.98 9.09
CA ALA A 240 16.94 8.34 9.08
C ALA A 240 16.24 9.26 10.10
N SER A 241 14.97 9.04 10.39
CA SER A 241 14.21 9.80 11.39
C SER A 241 14.48 9.36 12.84
N THR A 242 14.92 8.12 13.05
CA THR A 242 15.14 7.54 14.38
C THR A 242 16.61 7.55 14.82
N VAL A 243 17.54 7.49 13.85
CA VAL A 243 18.97 7.53 14.13
C VAL A 243 19.39 8.96 14.47
N ARG A 244 19.85 9.17 15.69
CA ARG A 244 20.52 10.41 16.09
C ARG A 244 22.02 10.26 15.81
N PRO A 245 22.67 11.25 15.19
CA PRO A 245 24.11 11.21 15.00
C PRO A 245 24.80 11.04 16.36
N ALA A 246 25.61 10.01 16.50
CA ALA A 246 26.39 9.76 17.72
C ALA A 246 27.66 10.62 17.78
N SER A 247 27.98 11.32 16.71
CA SER A 247 29.19 12.16 16.61
C SER A 247 28.89 13.50 15.95
N GLU A 248 29.62 14.56 16.35
CA GLU A 248 29.51 15.89 15.74
C GLU A 248 30.30 16.03 14.41
N GLY A 249 30.97 14.99 13.95
CA GLY A 249 31.81 15.01 12.74
C GLY A 249 31.64 13.77 11.87
N PRO A 250 32.19 13.79 10.64
CA PRO A 250 32.13 12.64 9.74
C PRO A 250 32.92 11.47 10.32
N ILE A 251 32.36 10.28 10.25
CA ILE A 251 33.04 9.03 10.59
C ILE A 251 33.60 8.45 9.29
N GLU A 252 34.87 8.07 9.32
CA GLU A 252 35.50 7.36 8.22
C GLU A 252 34.96 5.93 8.18
N VAL A 253 34.49 5.51 7.00
CA VAL A 253 33.83 4.21 6.82
C VAL A 253 34.59 3.39 5.78
N GLU A 254 34.63 2.07 6.01
CA GLU A 254 35.29 1.10 5.15
C GLU A 254 34.31 -0.01 4.71
N GLY A 255 34.76 -0.89 3.82
CA GLY A 255 34.01 -2.05 3.36
C GLY A 255 32.70 -1.69 2.65
N ALA A 256 31.65 -2.44 2.91
CA ALA A 256 30.36 -2.33 2.20
C ALA A 256 29.74 -0.92 2.27
N VAL A 257 29.95 -0.16 3.34
CA VAL A 257 29.42 1.21 3.47
C VAL A 257 30.17 2.16 2.55
N ALA A 258 31.52 2.04 2.47
CA ALA A 258 32.32 2.85 1.55
C ALA A 258 32.00 2.53 0.08
N GLU A 259 31.80 1.26 -0.25
CA GLU A 259 31.36 0.80 -1.57
C GLU A 259 29.98 1.36 -1.93
N ALA A 260 29.02 1.32 -0.99
CA ALA A 260 27.70 1.88 -1.18
C ALA A 260 27.73 3.40 -1.42
N LEU A 261 28.57 4.15 -0.68
CA LEU A 261 28.77 5.59 -0.92
C LEU A 261 29.33 5.87 -2.32
N ALA A 262 30.32 5.10 -2.75
CA ALA A 262 30.92 5.24 -4.08
C ALA A 262 29.91 4.91 -5.19
N ALA A 263 29.14 3.82 -5.01
CA ALA A 263 28.08 3.42 -5.92
C ALA A 263 26.99 4.49 -6.03
N TYR A 264 26.55 5.06 -4.91
CA TYR A 264 25.53 6.13 -4.89
C TYR A 264 25.99 7.35 -5.70
N VAL A 265 27.24 7.79 -5.52
CA VAL A 265 27.79 8.91 -6.29
C VAL A 265 27.91 8.59 -7.77
N SER A 266 28.33 7.36 -8.11
CA SER A 266 28.44 6.90 -9.49
C SER A 266 27.09 6.86 -10.20
N LEU A 267 26.08 6.30 -9.53
CA LEU A 267 24.71 6.25 -10.05
C LEU A 267 24.10 7.64 -10.24
N GLY A 268 24.37 8.56 -9.31
CA GLY A 268 23.95 9.97 -9.45
C GLY A 268 24.48 10.59 -10.75
N LYS A 269 25.76 10.40 -11.07
CA LYS A 269 26.36 10.89 -12.32
C LYS A 269 25.74 10.26 -13.57
N GLN A 270 25.37 8.98 -13.51
CA GLN A 270 24.67 8.29 -14.61
C GLN A 270 23.27 8.84 -14.82
N ILE A 271 22.54 9.12 -13.75
CA ILE A 271 21.23 9.77 -13.79
C ILE A 271 21.33 11.16 -14.42
N ASP A 272 22.28 11.98 -14.00
CA ASP A 272 22.51 13.31 -14.55
C ASP A 272 22.78 13.24 -16.06
N ALA A 273 23.64 12.30 -16.51
CA ALA A 273 23.94 12.10 -17.93
C ALA A 273 22.71 11.63 -18.75
N LEU A 274 21.88 10.77 -18.15
CA LEU A 274 20.62 10.34 -18.78
C LEU A 274 19.59 11.47 -18.84
N ASP A 275 19.53 12.32 -17.82
CA ASP A 275 18.69 13.50 -17.80
C ASP A 275 19.09 14.51 -18.88
N GLU A 276 20.41 14.73 -19.08
CA GLU A 276 20.91 15.56 -20.20
C GLU A 276 20.51 15.00 -21.57
N GLN A 277 20.59 13.68 -21.75
CA GLN A 277 20.16 13.03 -23.00
C GLN A 277 18.66 13.17 -23.22
N ARG A 278 17.87 12.98 -22.16
CA ARG A 278 16.42 13.18 -22.18
C ARG A 278 16.04 14.61 -22.53
N ASP A 279 16.75 15.59 -21.98
CA ASP A 279 16.51 17.01 -22.27
C ASP A 279 16.95 17.39 -23.68
N ALA A 280 17.99 16.75 -24.22
CA ALA A 280 18.37 16.90 -25.63
C ALA A 280 17.29 16.37 -26.57
N ALA A 281 16.76 15.16 -26.28
CA ALA A 281 15.63 14.60 -27.04
C ALA A 281 14.37 15.48 -26.95
N LYS A 282 14.08 16.00 -25.77
CA LYS A 282 12.95 16.92 -25.54
C LYS A 282 13.07 18.21 -26.36
N ARG A 283 14.29 18.77 -26.51
CA ARG A 283 14.51 19.94 -27.34
C ARG A 283 14.14 19.66 -28.81
N ILE A 284 14.56 18.53 -29.37
CA ILE A 284 14.21 18.11 -30.72
C ILE A 284 12.68 17.99 -30.89
N ILE A 285 12.00 17.38 -29.90
CA ILE A 285 10.54 17.25 -29.93
C ILE A 285 9.86 18.62 -29.87
N LEU A 286 10.34 19.55 -29.03
CA LEU A 286 9.79 20.91 -28.93
C LEU A 286 10.01 21.72 -30.23
N GLU A 287 11.17 21.59 -30.87
CA GLU A 287 11.45 22.21 -32.17
C GLU A 287 10.48 21.71 -33.24
N ALA A 288 10.21 20.40 -33.26
CA ALA A 288 9.22 19.84 -34.20
C ALA A 288 7.79 20.32 -33.91
N HIS A 289 7.42 20.56 -32.65
CA HIS A 289 6.12 21.14 -32.25
C HIS A 289 5.99 22.62 -32.67
N ASN A 290 7.08 23.41 -32.73
CA ASN A 290 7.03 24.78 -33.19
C ASN A 290 6.53 24.92 -34.62
N ALA A 291 6.60 23.85 -35.43
CA ALA A 291 6.00 23.77 -36.76
C ALA A 291 4.48 23.51 -36.75
N GLY A 292 3.83 23.48 -35.59
CA GLY A 292 2.38 23.33 -35.43
C GLY A 292 1.85 21.90 -35.60
N ALA A 293 2.72 20.89 -35.62
CA ALA A 293 2.34 19.50 -35.85
C ALA A 293 2.02 18.75 -34.57
N LYS A 294 1.01 17.86 -34.58
CA LYS A 294 0.87 16.78 -33.64
C LYS A 294 1.85 15.68 -34.03
N LEU A 295 2.70 15.27 -33.09
CA LEU A 295 3.74 14.29 -33.36
C LEU A 295 3.28 12.89 -32.92
N ALA A 296 3.52 11.91 -33.82
CA ALA A 296 3.37 10.50 -33.49
C ALA A 296 4.46 9.70 -34.19
N SER A 297 5.10 8.75 -33.51
CA SER A 297 6.03 7.79 -34.09
C SER A 297 5.30 6.62 -34.74
N ALA A 298 6.01 5.85 -35.56
CA ALA A 298 5.48 4.64 -36.20
C ALA A 298 5.09 3.58 -35.12
N ASP A 299 5.76 3.60 -33.95
CA ASP A 299 5.50 2.71 -32.81
C ASP A 299 4.36 3.21 -31.91
N GLY A 300 3.61 4.23 -32.34
CA GLY A 300 2.44 4.74 -31.62
C GLY A 300 2.74 5.70 -30.46
N ILE A 301 4.01 6.08 -30.22
CA ILE A 301 4.36 7.10 -29.22
C ILE A 301 3.87 8.46 -29.70
N LYS A 302 3.09 9.14 -28.87
CA LYS A 302 2.48 10.43 -29.21
C LYS A 302 3.04 11.54 -28.32
N SER A 303 3.25 12.72 -28.91
CA SER A 303 3.62 13.93 -28.18
C SER A 303 2.61 15.02 -28.44
N SER A 304 2.20 15.73 -27.38
CA SER A 304 1.33 16.90 -27.45
C SER A 304 2.04 18.10 -26.83
N PHE A 305 1.89 19.25 -27.47
CA PHE A 305 2.37 20.51 -26.93
C PHE A 305 1.27 21.19 -26.12
N ILE A 306 1.60 21.54 -24.89
CA ILE A 306 0.75 22.35 -24.01
C ILE A 306 1.38 23.74 -23.95
N ALA A 307 0.70 24.73 -24.51
CA ALA A 307 1.16 26.11 -24.47
C ALA A 307 1.31 26.62 -23.04
N ALA A 308 2.27 27.52 -22.84
CA ALA A 308 2.40 28.21 -21.56
C ALA A 308 1.10 28.92 -21.19
N SER A 309 0.65 28.71 -19.98
CA SER A 309 -0.51 29.38 -19.41
C SER A 309 -0.11 30.14 -18.14
N GLU A 310 -0.72 31.28 -17.91
CA GLU A 310 -0.53 31.97 -16.64
C GLU A 310 -1.20 31.17 -15.51
N ARG A 311 -0.43 30.90 -14.48
CA ARG A 311 -0.94 30.33 -13.23
C ARG A 311 -0.95 31.43 -12.16
N VAL A 312 -2.13 31.84 -11.77
CA VAL A 312 -2.28 32.74 -10.62
C VAL A 312 -2.05 31.92 -9.36
N SER A 313 -1.04 32.27 -8.61
CA SER A 313 -0.75 31.69 -7.30
C SER A 313 -0.65 32.80 -6.26
N LEU A 314 -1.01 32.46 -5.01
CA LEU A 314 -0.86 33.39 -3.90
C LEU A 314 0.64 33.59 -3.60
N ASP A 315 1.10 34.83 -3.57
CA ASP A 315 2.45 35.16 -3.07
C ASP A 315 2.44 35.10 -1.54
N THR A 316 2.74 33.91 -1.03
CA THR A 316 2.72 33.62 0.40
C THR A 316 3.78 34.40 1.17
N LYS A 317 4.93 34.73 0.55
CA LYS A 317 5.96 35.55 1.19
C LYS A 317 5.51 36.99 1.37
N LYS A 318 4.89 37.55 0.33
CA LYS A 318 4.32 38.91 0.41
C LYS A 318 3.17 38.95 1.40
N LEU A 319 2.28 37.96 1.39
CA LEU A 319 1.18 37.85 2.34
C LEU A 319 1.67 37.74 3.79
N GLU A 320 2.76 36.99 4.04
CA GLU A 320 3.36 36.86 5.37
C GLU A 320 3.99 38.18 5.85
N THR A 321 4.55 38.96 4.92
CA THR A 321 5.12 40.28 5.21
C THR A 321 4.04 41.32 5.50
N ASP A 322 3.02 41.36 4.66
CA ASP A 322 1.99 42.39 4.71
C ASP A 322 0.90 42.11 5.78
N HIS A 323 0.65 40.81 6.07
CA HIS A 323 -0.42 40.37 6.97
C HIS A 323 0.03 39.20 7.88
N PRO A 324 1.05 39.38 8.74
CA PRO A 324 1.63 38.29 9.54
C PRO A 324 0.62 37.66 10.52
N ALA A 325 -0.30 38.45 11.09
CA ALA A 325 -1.33 37.92 12.00
C ALA A 325 -2.30 36.96 11.27
N LEU A 326 -2.74 37.35 10.07
CA LEU A 326 -3.61 36.52 9.28
C LEU A 326 -2.93 35.18 8.90
N VAL A 327 -1.65 35.24 8.52
CA VAL A 327 -0.91 34.01 8.16
C VAL A 327 -0.70 33.11 9.38
N ALA A 328 -0.49 33.67 10.57
CA ALA A 328 -0.34 32.90 11.80
C ALA A 328 -1.56 32.01 12.10
N ASP A 329 -2.77 32.54 11.86
CA ASP A 329 -4.04 31.84 12.09
C ASP A 329 -4.25 30.66 11.11
N TYR A 330 -3.60 30.68 9.94
CA TYR A 330 -3.71 29.66 8.89
C TYR A 330 -2.46 28.82 8.71
N ARG A 331 -1.45 28.97 9.57
CA ARG A 331 -0.23 28.12 9.53
C ARG A 331 -0.56 26.68 9.89
N LYS A 332 -0.27 25.78 8.96
CA LYS A 332 -0.25 24.33 9.20
C LYS A 332 1.19 23.89 9.46
N VAL A 333 1.47 23.37 10.63
CA VAL A 333 2.75 22.74 10.91
C VAL A 333 2.73 21.34 10.28
N THR A 334 3.59 21.13 9.29
CA THR A 334 3.79 19.80 8.68
C THR A 334 5.14 19.29 9.13
N GLN A 335 5.19 18.12 9.72
CA GLN A 335 6.47 17.46 10.00
C GLN A 335 7.12 17.06 8.67
N VAL A 336 8.37 17.52 8.47
CA VAL A 336 9.17 17.14 7.31
C VAL A 336 9.99 15.91 7.69
N SER A 337 9.88 14.85 6.90
CA SER A 337 10.66 13.63 7.10
C SER A 337 12.17 13.93 7.03
N ALA A 338 12.95 13.28 7.89
CA ALA A 338 14.39 13.33 7.82
C ALA A 338 14.89 12.77 6.47
N SER A 339 15.96 13.32 5.95
CA SER A 339 16.57 12.89 4.69
C SER A 339 18.06 12.67 4.84
N CYS A 340 18.59 11.64 4.17
CA CYS A 340 20.03 11.44 4.03
C CYS A 340 20.52 12.18 2.79
N ARG A 341 21.59 12.95 2.93
CA ARG A 341 22.24 13.67 1.84
C ARG A 341 23.68 13.16 1.64
N VAL A 342 23.93 12.57 0.46
CA VAL A 342 25.29 12.20 0.05
C VAL A 342 25.81 13.26 -0.91
N THR A 343 27.02 13.78 -0.64
CA THR A 343 27.67 14.78 -1.48
C THR A 343 28.96 14.22 -2.04
N ALA A 344 29.16 14.38 -3.34
CA ALA A 344 30.43 14.05 -3.99
C ALA A 344 31.55 15.01 -3.55
N PRO A 345 32.82 14.55 -3.48
CA PRO A 345 33.93 15.41 -3.23
C PRO A 345 34.02 16.52 -4.31
N ARG A 346 34.24 17.77 -3.89
CA ARG A 346 34.44 18.85 -4.84
C ARG A 346 35.73 18.56 -5.62
N SER A 347 35.65 18.53 -6.96
CA SER A 347 36.83 18.53 -7.80
C SER A 347 37.64 19.80 -7.47
N LYS A 348 38.87 19.62 -6.96
CA LYS A 348 39.81 20.74 -6.90
C LYS A 348 40.13 21.08 -8.37
N GLY A 349 39.61 22.21 -8.87
CA GLY A 349 40.02 22.79 -10.13
C GLY A 349 41.46 23.31 -10.05
#